data_cb2df1b7bcecda255027c957f9ccec6d
#
_entry.id   cb2df1b7bcecda255027c957f9ccec6d
#
_cell.length_a   1.000
_cell.length_b   1.000
_cell.length_c   1.000
_cell.angle_alpha   90.00
_cell.angle_beta   90.00
_cell.angle_gamma   90.00
#
_symmetry.space_group_name_H-M   'P 1'
#
loop_
_entity.id
_entity.type
_entity.pdbx_description
1 polymer ?
#
loop_
_entity_poly.entity_id
_entity_poly.type
_entity_poly.pdbx_seq_one_letter_code
_entity_poly.pdbx_strand_id
1 'polypeptide(L)'
;MRKNLCIIGARGFGRECVGNFRLWNGFSDQYIIKGFLDDKADALEGYGDYPPIIGTVETYKPQENDVFLCALGVVKWRKKYIDLVLGHGGCFETIISPKATIHQSAVLGDGDLILDNAIVSSDVKVGDYVLCHPNVTLGHDTIVESHVVCEAFTFTGGFAKICEGATLHTRATILPHKKVGIGATVGAGSTVISNVKEGKTVFGVPAIDISL
;
A
#
# COMPACT_ATOMS: atom_id res chain seq x y z
N MET A 1 -17.81 -12.80 13.79
CA MET A 1 -17.38 -13.87 12.86
C MET A 1 -16.08 -13.40 12.21
N ARG A 2 -15.07 -14.26 12.06
CA ARG A 2 -13.81 -13.86 11.39
C ARG A 2 -14.01 -13.70 9.88
N LYS A 3 -13.34 -12.73 9.30
CA LYS A 3 -13.33 -12.51 7.84
C LYS A 3 -12.30 -13.42 7.17
N ASN A 4 -12.57 -13.87 5.95
CA ASN A 4 -11.64 -14.65 5.13
C ASN A 4 -10.79 -13.69 4.30
N LEU A 5 -9.51 -13.55 4.61
CA LEU A 5 -8.61 -12.66 3.88
C LEU A 5 -8.04 -13.36 2.65
N CYS A 6 -8.36 -12.84 1.47
CA CYS A 6 -7.78 -13.21 0.18
C CYS A 6 -6.70 -12.19 -0.19
N ILE A 7 -5.47 -12.63 -0.41
CA ILE A 7 -4.33 -11.74 -0.69
C ILE A 7 -4.01 -11.79 -2.18
N ILE A 8 -4.06 -10.66 -2.86
CA ILE A 8 -3.69 -10.53 -4.27
C ILE A 8 -2.17 -10.42 -4.37
N GLY A 9 -1.53 -11.40 -5.01
CA GLY A 9 -0.08 -11.51 -5.17
C GLY A 9 0.55 -12.45 -4.14
N ALA A 10 1.07 -13.60 -4.60
CA ALA A 10 1.72 -14.63 -3.79
C ALA A 10 3.26 -14.47 -3.70
N ARG A 11 3.82 -13.48 -4.40
CA ARG A 11 5.27 -13.30 -4.49
C ARG A 11 5.83 -12.62 -3.23
N GLY A 12 7.03 -12.03 -3.32
CA GLY A 12 7.79 -11.49 -2.20
C GLY A 12 6.94 -10.69 -1.20
N PHE A 13 6.24 -9.68 -1.69
CA PHE A 13 5.46 -8.81 -0.82
C PHE A 13 4.24 -9.51 -0.20
N GLY A 14 3.54 -10.36 -0.95
CA GLY A 14 2.43 -11.15 -0.39
C GLY A 14 2.89 -12.08 0.73
N ARG A 15 4.05 -12.75 0.55
CA ARG A 15 4.64 -13.59 1.59
C ARG A 15 5.08 -12.78 2.81
N GLU A 16 5.63 -11.59 2.59
CA GLU A 16 5.97 -10.65 3.66
C GLU A 16 4.73 -10.23 4.46
N CYS A 17 3.63 -9.92 3.79
CA CYS A 17 2.36 -9.62 4.46
C CYS A 17 1.92 -10.78 5.36
N VAL A 18 1.93 -12.02 4.86
CA VAL A 18 1.58 -13.21 5.68
C VAL A 18 2.52 -13.36 6.87
N GLY A 19 3.83 -13.17 6.68
CA GLY A 19 4.81 -13.19 7.76
C GLY A 19 4.50 -12.17 8.85
N ASN A 20 4.21 -10.94 8.45
CA ASN A 20 3.82 -9.87 9.40
C ASN A 20 2.52 -10.19 10.13
N PHE A 21 1.49 -10.63 9.41
CA PHE A 21 0.18 -10.94 9.99
C PHE A 21 0.25 -12.06 11.03
N ARG A 22 1.13 -13.05 10.85
CA ARG A 22 1.37 -14.10 11.83
C ARG A 22 2.03 -13.58 13.14
N LEU A 23 2.74 -12.46 13.05
CA LEU A 23 3.40 -11.83 14.19
C LEU A 23 2.52 -10.79 14.90
N TRP A 24 1.43 -10.35 14.27
CA TRP A 24 0.57 -9.32 14.84
C TRP A 24 -0.43 -9.89 15.84
N ASN A 25 -0.38 -9.39 17.06
CA ASN A 25 -1.32 -9.78 18.09
C ASN A 25 -2.78 -9.43 17.69
N GLY A 26 -3.69 -10.36 17.87
CA GLY A 26 -5.11 -10.18 17.57
C GLY A 26 -5.48 -10.26 16.08
N PHE A 27 -4.53 -10.42 15.16
CA PHE A 27 -4.84 -10.56 13.75
C PHE A 27 -5.70 -11.81 13.48
N SER A 28 -5.31 -12.95 14.03
CA SER A 28 -6.05 -14.22 13.90
C SER A 28 -7.44 -14.20 14.55
N ASP A 29 -7.73 -13.25 15.42
CA ASP A 29 -9.05 -13.10 16.02
C ASP A 29 -10.05 -12.47 15.04
N GLN A 30 -9.53 -11.67 14.11
CA GLN A 30 -10.31 -10.93 13.11
C GLN A 30 -10.31 -11.64 11.76
N TYR A 31 -9.19 -12.23 11.34
CA TYR A 31 -9.00 -12.78 10.00
C TYR A 31 -8.53 -14.24 9.99
N ILE A 32 -8.99 -14.95 8.96
CA ILE A 32 -8.41 -16.22 8.50
C ILE A 32 -7.77 -15.93 7.15
N ILE A 33 -6.46 -16.14 7.00
CA ILE A 33 -5.82 -16.02 5.69
C ILE A 33 -6.26 -17.19 4.83
N LYS A 34 -7.19 -16.94 3.90
CA LYS A 34 -7.80 -17.98 3.05
C LYS A 34 -6.82 -18.49 2.00
N GLY A 35 -6.03 -17.60 1.43
CA GLY A 35 -5.05 -17.90 0.40
C GLY A 35 -4.66 -16.72 -0.44
N PHE A 36 -3.87 -17.00 -1.47
CA PHE A 36 -3.43 -16.00 -2.43
C PHE A 36 -4.20 -16.12 -3.74
N LEU A 37 -4.36 -14.99 -4.42
CA LEU A 37 -4.76 -14.89 -5.82
C LEU A 37 -3.52 -14.45 -6.63
N ASP A 38 -3.03 -15.31 -7.51
CA ASP A 38 -1.86 -15.05 -8.37
C ASP A 38 -2.00 -15.79 -9.69
N ASP A 39 -1.57 -15.17 -10.79
CA ASP A 39 -1.62 -15.77 -12.13
C ASP A 39 -0.63 -16.91 -12.29
N LYS A 40 0.42 -16.93 -11.47
CA LYS A 40 1.46 -17.94 -11.47
C LYS A 40 1.16 -19.00 -10.41
N ALA A 41 0.61 -20.15 -10.82
CA ALA A 41 0.18 -21.23 -9.92
C ALA A 41 1.32 -21.81 -9.07
N ASP A 42 2.56 -21.75 -9.57
CA ASP A 42 3.78 -22.22 -8.90
C ASP A 42 4.54 -21.08 -8.16
N ALA A 43 3.92 -19.93 -7.93
CA ALA A 43 4.59 -18.77 -7.29
C ALA A 43 5.11 -19.05 -5.87
N LEU A 44 4.62 -20.11 -5.24
CA LEU A 44 5.05 -20.55 -3.90
C LEU A 44 5.99 -21.76 -3.93
N GLU A 45 6.35 -22.26 -5.11
CA GLU A 45 7.27 -23.40 -5.23
C GLU A 45 8.65 -23.04 -4.64
N GLY A 46 9.17 -23.95 -3.81
CA GLY A 46 10.42 -23.72 -3.07
C GLY A 46 10.29 -22.87 -1.81
N TYR A 47 9.10 -22.35 -1.49
CA TYR A 47 8.82 -21.67 -0.24
C TYR A 47 7.95 -22.54 0.67
N GLY A 48 8.33 -22.64 1.97
CA GLY A 48 7.56 -23.46 2.94
C GLY A 48 6.31 -22.74 3.45
N ASP A 49 5.45 -23.47 4.10
CA ASP A 49 4.32 -23.07 4.96
C ASP A 49 3.68 -21.70 4.71
N TYR A 50 3.24 -21.46 3.48
CA TYR A 50 2.37 -20.34 3.13
C TYR A 50 0.94 -20.84 2.80
N PRO A 51 -0.08 -19.95 2.97
CA PRO A 51 -1.42 -20.26 2.49
C PRO A 51 -1.40 -20.60 0.99
N PRO A 52 -2.32 -21.46 0.50
CA PRO A 52 -2.31 -21.90 -0.90
C PRO A 52 -2.66 -20.77 -1.87
N ILE A 53 -2.30 -20.94 -3.14
CA ILE A 53 -2.88 -20.16 -4.24
C ILE A 53 -4.27 -20.75 -4.50
N ILE A 54 -5.31 -19.94 -4.34
CA ILE A 54 -6.72 -20.33 -4.44
C ILE A 54 -7.37 -19.97 -5.79
N GLY A 55 -6.61 -19.35 -6.68
CA GLY A 55 -7.06 -18.98 -8.02
C GLY A 55 -6.35 -17.74 -8.56
N THR A 56 -6.87 -17.20 -9.66
CA THR A 56 -6.46 -15.91 -10.22
C THR A 56 -7.49 -14.84 -9.88
N VAL A 57 -7.10 -13.57 -9.91
CA VAL A 57 -8.03 -12.47 -9.67
C VAL A 57 -9.15 -12.43 -10.71
N GLU A 58 -8.83 -12.76 -11.96
CA GLU A 58 -9.77 -12.74 -13.08
C GLU A 58 -10.91 -13.76 -12.93
N THR A 59 -10.62 -14.92 -12.34
CA THR A 59 -11.57 -16.04 -12.28
C THR A 59 -12.21 -16.23 -10.90
N TYR A 60 -11.61 -15.66 -9.87
CA TYR A 60 -12.10 -15.82 -8.51
C TYR A 60 -13.44 -15.12 -8.31
N LYS A 61 -14.37 -15.81 -7.71
CA LYS A 61 -15.69 -15.26 -7.31
C LYS A 61 -15.69 -15.04 -5.81
N PRO A 62 -15.80 -13.78 -5.36
CA PRO A 62 -15.92 -13.49 -3.94
C PRO A 62 -17.02 -14.31 -3.28
N GLN A 63 -16.73 -14.87 -2.11
CA GLN A 63 -17.67 -15.65 -1.30
C GLN A 63 -18.09 -14.84 -0.08
N GLU A 64 -19.10 -15.32 0.62
CA GLU A 64 -19.54 -14.73 1.88
C GLU A 64 -18.38 -14.60 2.87
N ASN A 65 -18.23 -13.44 3.49
CA ASN A 65 -17.15 -13.07 4.42
C ASN A 65 -15.75 -12.97 3.80
N ASP A 66 -15.60 -13.07 2.46
CA ASP A 66 -14.33 -12.80 1.82
C ASP A 66 -14.05 -11.28 1.83
N VAL A 67 -12.84 -10.94 2.25
CA VAL A 67 -12.28 -9.59 2.14
C VAL A 67 -10.90 -9.68 1.47
N PHE A 68 -10.52 -8.61 0.81
CA PHE A 68 -9.33 -8.62 -0.05
C PHE A 68 -8.26 -7.65 0.45
N LEU A 69 -7.02 -8.02 0.20
CA LEU A 69 -5.83 -7.19 0.34
C LEU A 69 -5.03 -7.23 -0.95
N CYS A 70 -4.60 -6.07 -1.45
CA CYS A 70 -3.73 -5.99 -2.62
C CYS A 70 -2.26 -5.89 -2.21
N ALA A 71 -1.53 -7.01 -2.24
CA ALA A 71 -0.11 -7.11 -1.92
C ALA A 71 0.78 -7.01 -3.18
N LEU A 72 0.54 -6.00 -4.01
CA LEU A 72 1.35 -5.65 -5.18
C LEU A 72 1.96 -4.27 -4.98
N GLY A 73 3.22 -4.07 -5.40
CA GLY A 73 3.90 -2.77 -5.29
C GLY A 73 3.66 -1.84 -6.50
N VAL A 74 3.29 -2.38 -7.67
CA VAL A 74 3.18 -1.59 -8.90
C VAL A 74 1.76 -1.04 -9.06
N VAL A 75 1.60 0.28 -9.01
CA VAL A 75 0.31 1.00 -9.04
C VAL A 75 -0.60 0.53 -10.18
N LYS A 76 -0.07 0.38 -11.41
CA LYS A 76 -0.85 -0.08 -12.57
C LYS A 76 -1.56 -1.41 -12.32
N TRP A 77 -0.86 -2.38 -11.74
CA TRP A 77 -1.41 -3.70 -11.46
C TRP A 77 -2.31 -3.69 -10.23
N ARG A 78 -1.98 -2.88 -9.22
CA ARG A 78 -2.86 -2.64 -8.07
C ARG A 78 -4.22 -2.16 -8.54
N LYS A 79 -4.28 -1.06 -9.30
CA LYS A 79 -5.53 -0.49 -9.83
C LYS A 79 -6.31 -1.55 -10.60
N LYS A 80 -5.68 -2.20 -11.59
CA LYS A 80 -6.33 -3.25 -12.40
C LYS A 80 -7.03 -4.31 -11.54
N TYR A 81 -6.31 -4.88 -10.58
CA TYR A 81 -6.85 -5.99 -9.79
C TYR A 81 -7.81 -5.57 -8.69
N ILE A 82 -7.65 -4.36 -8.15
CA ILE A 82 -8.63 -3.76 -7.25
C ILE A 82 -9.96 -3.57 -7.99
N ASP A 83 -9.93 -2.95 -9.17
CA ASP A 83 -11.14 -2.73 -10.00
C ASP A 83 -11.82 -4.05 -10.38
N LEU A 84 -11.06 -5.09 -10.70
CA LEU A 84 -11.62 -6.41 -11.00
C LEU A 84 -12.35 -7.02 -9.80
N VAL A 85 -11.76 -6.99 -8.61
CA VAL A 85 -12.38 -7.51 -7.39
C VAL A 85 -13.65 -6.74 -7.06
N LEU A 86 -13.61 -5.41 -7.13
CA LEU A 86 -14.79 -4.56 -6.91
C LEU A 86 -15.89 -4.85 -7.94
N GLY A 87 -15.50 -5.03 -9.20
CA GLY A 87 -16.43 -5.41 -10.28
C GLY A 87 -17.08 -6.78 -10.08
N HIS A 88 -16.44 -7.68 -9.35
CA HIS A 88 -16.98 -8.98 -8.94
C HIS A 88 -17.78 -8.92 -7.63
N GLY A 89 -17.98 -7.72 -7.05
CA GLY A 89 -18.70 -7.53 -5.78
C GLY A 89 -17.88 -7.83 -4.53
N GLY A 90 -16.56 -7.96 -4.65
CA GLY A 90 -15.67 -8.07 -3.50
C GLY A 90 -15.42 -6.74 -2.81
N CYS A 91 -14.92 -6.76 -1.59
CA CYS A 91 -14.55 -5.57 -0.83
C CYS A 91 -13.13 -5.70 -0.25
N PHE A 92 -12.45 -4.57 -0.15
CA PHE A 92 -11.12 -4.51 0.44
C PHE A 92 -11.20 -4.14 1.92
N GLU A 93 -10.25 -4.64 2.68
CA GLU A 93 -10.11 -4.34 4.10
C GLU A 93 -8.95 -3.39 4.32
N THR A 94 -9.16 -2.35 5.13
CA THR A 94 -8.06 -1.52 5.63
C THR A 94 -7.37 -2.26 6.76
N ILE A 95 -6.11 -2.63 6.53
CA ILE A 95 -5.31 -3.43 7.48
C ILE A 95 -4.19 -2.57 8.03
N ILE A 96 -4.19 -2.42 9.36
CA ILE A 96 -3.25 -1.56 10.07
C ILE A 96 -2.43 -2.41 11.03
N SER A 97 -1.11 -2.30 10.95
CA SER A 97 -0.21 -2.93 11.92
C SER A 97 -0.49 -2.44 13.34
N PRO A 98 -0.54 -3.33 14.33
CA PRO A 98 -0.63 -2.92 15.74
C PRO A 98 0.59 -2.12 16.23
N LYS A 99 1.67 -2.06 15.42
CA LYS A 99 2.86 -1.25 15.70
C LYS A 99 2.84 0.10 14.96
N ALA A 100 1.85 0.35 14.11
CA ALA A 100 1.69 1.65 13.47
C ALA A 100 1.11 2.67 14.46
N THR A 101 1.48 3.92 14.30
CA THR A 101 0.93 5.04 15.07
C THR A 101 -0.01 5.84 14.18
N ILE A 102 -1.31 5.78 14.46
CA ILE A 102 -2.32 6.57 13.76
C ILE A 102 -2.83 7.63 14.75
N HIS A 103 -2.62 8.90 14.44
CA HIS A 103 -3.13 9.98 15.30
C HIS A 103 -4.66 10.07 15.22
N GLN A 104 -5.29 10.46 16.32
CA GLN A 104 -6.76 10.45 16.46
C GLN A 104 -7.49 11.30 15.41
N SER A 105 -6.87 12.39 14.94
CA SER A 105 -7.45 13.28 13.93
C SER A 105 -7.13 12.86 12.48
N ALA A 106 -6.33 11.80 12.28
CA ALA A 106 -6.06 11.27 10.96
C ALA A 106 -7.26 10.52 10.41
N VAL A 107 -7.48 10.62 9.10
CA VAL A 107 -8.53 9.91 8.37
C VAL A 107 -7.89 8.98 7.36
N LEU A 108 -8.29 7.71 7.38
CA LEU A 108 -7.87 6.67 6.43
C LEU A 108 -9.02 6.30 5.51
N GLY A 109 -8.70 5.88 4.30
CA GLY A 109 -9.65 5.37 3.33
C GLY A 109 -9.87 3.86 3.43
N ASP A 110 -10.55 3.31 2.43
CA ASP A 110 -10.83 1.89 2.33
C ASP A 110 -9.69 1.13 1.63
N GLY A 111 -9.44 -0.10 2.06
CA GLY A 111 -8.44 -0.97 1.43
C GLY A 111 -6.99 -0.55 1.60
N ASP A 112 -6.70 0.29 2.57
CA ASP A 112 -5.34 0.72 2.91
C ASP A 112 -4.55 -0.39 3.60
N LEU A 113 -3.25 -0.42 3.36
CA LEU A 113 -2.32 -1.27 4.10
C LEU A 113 -1.26 -0.41 4.78
N ILE A 114 -1.32 -0.34 6.10
CA ILE A 114 -0.38 0.43 6.91
C ILE A 114 0.49 -0.53 7.73
N LEU A 115 1.75 -0.64 7.37
CA LEU A 115 2.68 -1.63 7.93
C LEU A 115 3.41 -1.14 9.18
N ASP A 116 4.27 -2.00 9.73
CA ASP A 116 4.95 -1.82 11.02
C ASP A 116 5.68 -0.47 11.12
N ASN A 117 5.52 0.19 12.27
CA ASN A 117 6.17 1.46 12.61
C ASN A 117 5.84 2.63 11.65
N ALA A 118 4.84 2.51 10.80
CA ALA A 118 4.36 3.66 10.05
C ALA A 118 3.71 4.67 11.00
N ILE A 119 3.91 5.95 10.72
CA ILE A 119 3.34 7.06 11.50
C ILE A 119 2.45 7.89 10.58
N VAL A 120 1.17 7.95 10.91
CA VAL A 120 0.20 8.84 10.27
C VAL A 120 -0.13 9.93 11.28
N SER A 121 0.44 11.12 11.08
CA SER A 121 0.37 12.22 12.04
C SER A 121 -1.00 12.91 12.06
N SER A 122 -1.14 13.94 12.91
CA SER A 122 -2.40 14.69 13.08
C SER A 122 -2.87 15.29 11.76
N ASP A 123 -4.19 15.22 11.55
CA ASP A 123 -4.91 15.87 10.44
C ASP A 123 -4.48 15.38 9.04
N VAL A 124 -3.77 14.26 8.99
CA VAL A 124 -3.44 13.58 7.72
C VAL A 124 -4.72 12.98 7.13
N LYS A 125 -4.88 13.15 5.82
CA LYS A 125 -5.97 12.54 5.05
C LYS A 125 -5.39 11.55 4.05
N VAL A 126 -5.75 10.28 4.20
CA VAL A 126 -5.36 9.20 3.31
C VAL A 126 -6.58 8.76 2.51
N GLY A 127 -6.45 8.71 1.20
CA GLY A 127 -7.47 8.18 0.30
C GLY A 127 -7.49 6.66 0.28
N ASP A 128 -8.24 6.06 -0.64
CA ASP A 128 -8.42 4.62 -0.68
C ASP A 128 -7.24 3.86 -1.32
N TYR A 129 -7.05 2.62 -0.89
CA TYR A 129 -6.06 1.69 -1.46
C TYR A 129 -4.62 2.18 -1.39
N VAL A 130 -4.29 2.97 -0.39
CA VAL A 130 -2.93 3.46 -0.15
C VAL A 130 -2.10 2.37 0.51
N LEU A 131 -0.84 2.28 0.12
CA LEU A 131 0.13 1.36 0.71
C LEU A 131 1.22 2.17 1.42
N CYS A 132 1.30 2.02 2.74
CA CYS A 132 2.41 2.51 3.55
C CYS A 132 3.25 1.34 4.04
N HIS A 133 4.44 1.20 3.46
CA HIS A 133 5.44 0.21 3.90
C HIS A 133 5.99 0.54 5.30
N PRO A 134 6.76 -0.38 5.92
CA PRO A 134 7.31 -0.14 7.26
C PRO A 134 8.12 1.16 7.36
N ASN A 135 7.97 1.83 8.51
CA ASN A 135 8.67 3.08 8.84
C ASN A 135 8.33 4.28 7.92
N VAL A 136 7.21 4.26 7.22
CA VAL A 136 6.71 5.44 6.52
C VAL A 136 6.26 6.48 7.53
N THR A 137 6.57 7.75 7.31
CA THR A 137 6.08 8.85 8.14
C THR A 137 5.34 9.85 7.27
N LEU A 138 4.04 10.02 7.53
CA LEU A 138 3.22 11.06 6.95
C LEU A 138 3.11 12.20 7.96
N GLY A 139 3.77 13.34 7.66
CA GLY A 139 3.76 14.52 8.51
C GLY A 139 2.36 15.14 8.60
N HIS A 140 2.13 15.94 9.64
CA HIS A 140 0.83 16.55 9.91
C HIS A 140 0.24 17.29 8.69
N ASP A 141 -1.09 17.31 8.57
CA ASP A 141 -1.82 17.98 7.47
C ASP A 141 -1.45 17.47 6.06
N THR A 142 -0.72 16.34 5.94
CA THR A 142 -0.42 15.73 4.63
C THR A 142 -1.70 15.17 4.02
N ILE A 143 -1.86 15.37 2.70
CA ILE A 143 -2.92 14.74 1.90
C ILE A 143 -2.26 13.68 1.02
N VAL A 144 -2.69 12.43 1.18
CA VAL A 144 -2.30 11.31 0.32
C VAL A 144 -3.54 10.85 -0.42
N GLU A 145 -3.59 11.04 -1.73
CA GLU A 145 -4.72 10.63 -2.56
C GLU A 145 -4.69 9.12 -2.81
N SER A 146 -5.76 8.56 -3.40
CA SER A 146 -5.95 7.12 -3.55
C SER A 146 -4.86 6.45 -4.39
N HIS A 147 -4.64 5.16 -4.16
CA HIS A 147 -3.68 4.31 -4.87
C HIS A 147 -2.21 4.71 -4.75
N VAL A 148 -1.85 5.61 -3.85
CA VAL A 148 -0.46 5.97 -3.61
C VAL A 148 0.30 4.81 -2.98
N VAL A 149 1.55 4.63 -3.40
CA VAL A 149 2.49 3.68 -2.79
C VAL A 149 3.62 4.45 -2.13
N CYS A 150 3.72 4.34 -0.82
CA CYS A 150 4.84 4.85 -0.02
C CYS A 150 5.71 3.66 0.40
N GLU A 151 6.88 3.50 -0.20
CA GLU A 151 7.82 2.44 0.19
C GLU A 151 8.52 2.77 1.51
N ALA A 152 9.23 1.77 2.04
CA ALA A 152 9.82 1.83 3.37
C ALA A 152 10.68 3.08 3.61
N PHE A 153 10.59 3.63 4.83
CA PHE A 153 11.31 4.83 5.27
C PHE A 153 11.00 6.11 4.47
N THR A 154 9.91 6.16 3.72
CA THR A 154 9.44 7.40 3.09
C THR A 154 9.03 8.41 4.16
N PHE A 155 9.37 9.67 3.94
CA PHE A 155 8.98 10.78 4.79
C PHE A 155 8.25 11.87 3.99
N THR A 156 7.09 12.32 4.46
CA THR A 156 6.43 13.52 3.96
C THR A 156 6.40 14.59 5.05
N GLY A 157 6.90 15.77 4.74
CA GLY A 157 6.79 16.93 5.62
C GLY A 157 5.35 17.46 5.68
N GLY A 158 5.05 18.24 6.71
CA GLY A 158 3.69 18.78 6.90
C GLY A 158 3.15 19.51 5.69
N PHE A 159 1.83 19.43 5.47
CA PHE A 159 1.11 20.04 4.34
C PHE A 159 1.57 19.56 2.95
N ALA A 160 2.32 18.44 2.87
CA ALA A 160 2.63 17.85 1.58
C ALA A 160 1.36 17.28 0.94
N LYS A 161 1.33 17.27 -0.39
CA LYS A 161 0.25 16.63 -1.16
C LYS A 161 0.82 15.58 -2.10
N ILE A 162 0.44 14.33 -1.90
CA ILE A 162 0.81 13.20 -2.74
C ILE A 162 -0.43 12.81 -3.55
N CYS A 163 -0.38 13.07 -4.85
CA CYS A 163 -1.53 12.87 -5.72
C CYS A 163 -1.70 11.42 -6.13
N GLU A 164 -2.90 11.11 -6.65
CA GLU A 164 -3.36 9.78 -6.99
C GLU A 164 -2.34 8.97 -7.78
N GLY A 165 -2.12 7.72 -7.35
CA GLY A 165 -1.25 6.77 -8.02
C GLY A 165 0.23 7.13 -8.04
N ALA A 166 0.66 8.13 -7.28
CA ALA A 166 2.08 8.43 -7.16
C ALA A 166 2.82 7.31 -6.41
N THR A 167 4.10 7.13 -6.75
CA THR A 167 4.99 6.18 -6.08
C THR A 167 6.15 6.92 -5.44
N LEU A 168 6.30 6.76 -4.14
CA LEU A 168 7.45 7.25 -3.38
C LEU A 168 8.32 6.05 -3.03
N HIS A 169 9.45 5.91 -3.72
CA HIS A 169 10.37 4.79 -3.48
C HIS A 169 11.09 4.92 -2.13
N THR A 170 11.70 3.83 -1.70
CA THR A 170 12.38 3.69 -0.41
C THR A 170 13.22 4.92 -0.06
N ARG A 171 13.01 5.47 1.15
CA ARG A 171 13.70 6.68 1.67
C ARG A 171 13.48 7.95 0.83
N ALA A 172 12.43 8.04 0.04
CA ALA A 172 12.05 9.30 -0.56
C ALA A 172 11.62 10.31 0.52
N THR A 173 12.08 11.55 0.40
CA THR A 173 11.75 12.65 1.31
C THR A 173 11.04 13.76 0.56
N ILE A 174 9.85 14.12 1.00
CA ILE A 174 9.07 15.22 0.44
C ILE A 174 9.07 16.35 1.44
N LEU A 175 9.63 17.51 1.08
CA LEU A 175 9.66 18.66 1.99
C LEU A 175 8.25 19.24 2.24
N PRO A 176 8.06 19.98 3.34
CA PRO A 176 6.77 20.59 3.66
C PRO A 176 6.21 21.44 2.51
N HIS A 177 4.87 21.44 2.37
CA HIS A 177 4.14 22.17 1.33
C HIS A 177 4.47 21.79 -0.10
N LYS A 178 5.12 20.64 -0.36
CA LYS A 178 5.40 20.18 -1.71
C LYS A 178 4.33 19.24 -2.21
N LYS A 179 4.14 19.27 -3.54
CA LYS A 179 3.19 18.41 -4.25
C LYS A 179 3.95 17.42 -5.13
N VAL A 180 3.54 16.15 -5.05
CA VAL A 180 3.90 15.10 -6.01
C VAL A 180 2.67 14.85 -6.89
N GLY A 181 2.81 15.06 -8.19
CA GLY A 181 1.70 14.99 -9.17
C GLY A 181 1.14 13.59 -9.37
N ILE A 182 -0.02 13.50 -10.03
CA ILE A 182 -0.71 12.23 -10.35
C ILE A 182 0.24 11.29 -11.10
N GLY A 183 0.33 10.03 -10.67
CA GLY A 183 1.17 9.01 -11.30
C GLY A 183 2.67 9.32 -11.32
N ALA A 184 3.12 10.36 -10.63
CA ALA A 184 4.54 10.69 -10.57
C ALA A 184 5.32 9.70 -9.70
N THR A 185 6.60 9.56 -9.99
CA THR A 185 7.51 8.66 -9.27
C THR A 185 8.65 9.45 -8.65
N VAL A 186 8.86 9.27 -7.35
CA VAL A 186 10.03 9.80 -6.63
C VAL A 186 10.98 8.65 -6.37
N GLY A 187 12.18 8.71 -6.96
CA GLY A 187 13.19 7.66 -6.86
C GLY A 187 13.72 7.46 -5.44
N ALA A 188 14.30 6.30 -5.20
CA ALA A 188 14.82 5.92 -3.88
C ALA A 188 15.89 6.92 -3.38
N GLY A 189 15.79 7.29 -2.09
CA GLY A 189 16.72 8.23 -1.45
C GLY A 189 16.63 9.68 -1.95
N SER A 190 15.65 10.01 -2.78
CA SER A 190 15.50 11.35 -3.36
C SER A 190 14.88 12.34 -2.38
N THR A 191 15.26 13.62 -2.49
CA THR A 191 14.68 14.72 -1.70
C THR A 191 13.99 15.73 -2.61
N VAL A 192 12.66 15.77 -2.53
CA VAL A 192 11.81 16.67 -3.29
C VAL A 192 11.74 18.04 -2.59
N ILE A 193 12.38 19.04 -3.20
CA ILE A 193 12.41 20.43 -2.73
C ILE A 193 11.49 21.35 -3.56
N SER A 194 10.97 20.85 -4.69
CA SER A 194 10.07 21.54 -5.61
C SER A 194 8.94 20.63 -6.03
N ASN A 195 7.80 21.19 -6.46
CA ASN A 195 6.67 20.36 -6.91
C ASN A 195 7.05 19.46 -8.09
N VAL A 196 6.64 18.19 -8.01
CA VAL A 196 6.81 17.22 -9.10
C VAL A 196 5.55 17.25 -9.96
N LYS A 197 5.72 17.38 -11.28
CA LYS A 197 4.61 17.38 -12.25
C LYS A 197 4.03 15.97 -12.40
N GLU A 198 2.80 15.90 -12.89
CA GLU A 198 2.10 14.68 -13.24
C GLU A 198 2.92 13.78 -14.16
N GLY A 199 2.92 12.45 -13.89
CA GLY A 199 3.59 11.42 -14.68
C GLY A 199 5.12 11.49 -14.70
N LYS A 200 5.72 12.46 -14.00
CA LYS A 200 7.18 12.63 -14.02
C LYS A 200 7.89 11.69 -13.04
N THR A 201 9.08 11.27 -13.43
CA THR A 201 10.02 10.57 -12.56
C THR A 201 11.13 11.54 -12.15
N VAL A 202 11.30 11.70 -10.84
CA VAL A 202 12.37 12.53 -10.28
C VAL A 202 13.32 11.71 -9.43
N PHE A 203 14.62 12.07 -9.45
CA PHE A 203 15.66 11.36 -8.71
C PHE A 203 16.74 12.32 -8.21
N GLY A 204 17.35 11.99 -7.06
CA GLY A 204 18.53 12.67 -6.50
C GLY A 204 18.23 13.61 -5.33
N VAL A 205 19.29 14.28 -4.86
CA VAL A 205 19.27 15.27 -3.78
C VAL A 205 20.00 16.53 -4.26
N PRO A 206 19.28 17.59 -4.63
CA PRO A 206 17.82 17.68 -4.75
C PRO A 206 17.27 16.82 -5.91
N ALA A 207 16.01 16.39 -5.80
CA ALA A 207 15.36 15.60 -6.84
C ALA A 207 15.12 16.42 -8.10
N ILE A 208 15.59 15.92 -9.23
CA ILE A 208 15.43 16.52 -10.57
C ILE A 208 14.67 15.56 -11.50
N ASP A 209 13.99 16.11 -12.50
CA ASP A 209 13.27 15.33 -13.52
C ASP A 209 14.26 14.52 -14.36
N ILE A 210 14.08 13.20 -14.38
CA ILE A 210 14.84 12.24 -15.20
C ILE A 210 13.95 11.50 -16.20
N SER A 211 12.71 11.96 -16.41
CA SER A 211 11.80 11.34 -17.37
C SER A 211 12.38 11.43 -18.78
N LEU A 212 12.40 10.31 -19.50
CA LEU A 212 12.78 10.20 -20.91
C LEU A 212 11.63 10.63 -21.82
#